data_5ff3edc302d834d1bc35e75449fa5836
#
_entry.id   5ff3edc302d834d1bc35e75449fa5836
#
_cell.length_a   1.000
_cell.length_b   1.000
_cell.length_c   1.000
_cell.angle_alpha   90.00
_cell.angle_beta   90.00
_cell.angle_gamma   90.00
#
_symmetry.space_group_name_H-M   'P 1'
#
loop_
_entity.id
_entity.type
_entity.pdbx_description
1 polymer ?
#
loop_
_entity_poly.entity_id
_entity_poly.type
_entity_poly.pdbx_seq_one_letter_code
_entity_poly.pdbx_strand_id
1 'polypeptide(L)'
;MLWLAVACVVVSSIGITPTSAPSTETGGDVTATAVLPLPSVTPTSTPMPTASVLPTVVPTSTPTPIPDPALLADQVYVYPQPLIAGDQVTFDVVPVLPQGNYEDVKVTITLPSGEMLTGQVNQQGFDQQQRVRFYWAWDTRGLSGSQIVTLTLDLPAEVVDPNPTNNRLSLPITLQSAERLAPPGPGVRWQSTEAAGVRLHYLTGSAAERDLPEIMEAASEASAAVRARLQSRQSQALNIYLLDRVLGQGGYAASDWVAISYVDRAYAPADLEMLLKHELTHHLDGGLGCDDAPTLLREGLAVMVAGGHYWPASLPRKAAVLPGTEAYIPLSTLVEDFYQHQHEIAYLEAGALLVYLEEAIGLQGVESLCRVASSDERSDRDRLSAALVESGLGDLVEVEQDWLRWLGALHPTSLETEALDLEIRYLETMRAYQRQYDRVANFRKGILFSPAAAMQAEITADFVRDPDASEAIALELLLRLAQEKLRRQDLTRASALLNDVRGALEYSPPWDGMAQDVLEVVKASLARGYEPYRVLDKPAQGGWLIYALDRADWPAQRQLWAAPDERGRWIVTGPQ
;
A
#
# COMPACT_ATOMS: atom_id res chain seq x y z
N MET A 1 28.03 -3.61 -12.68
CA MET A 1 27.20 -2.41 -12.77
C MET A 1 25.78 -2.91 -13.01
N LEU A 2 25.04 -3.14 -11.94
CA LEU A 2 23.64 -3.58 -11.99
C LEU A 2 22.76 -2.33 -11.92
N TRP A 3 22.10 -2.01 -13.02
CA TRP A 3 21.00 -1.08 -13.00
C TRP A 3 19.77 -1.85 -12.51
N LEU A 4 19.37 -1.60 -11.26
CA LEU A 4 18.07 -2.03 -10.74
C LEU A 4 17.02 -1.06 -11.32
N ALA A 5 16.24 -1.53 -12.28
CA ALA A 5 15.00 -0.87 -12.67
C ALA A 5 14.02 -1.03 -11.50
N VAL A 6 13.74 0.05 -10.82
CA VAL A 6 12.74 0.13 -9.75
C VAL A 6 11.37 0.33 -10.39
N ALA A 7 10.40 -0.38 -9.88
CA ALA A 7 8.98 -0.28 -10.20
C ALA A 7 8.49 1.16 -10.38
N CYS A 8 7.59 1.36 -11.29
CA CYS A 8 6.82 2.54 -11.68
C CYS A 8 6.93 3.83 -10.83
N VAL A 9 8.13 4.28 -10.58
CA VAL A 9 8.46 5.64 -10.17
C VAL A 9 9.70 6.00 -10.98
N VAL A 10 9.50 6.64 -12.12
CA VAL A 10 10.58 7.32 -12.82
C VAL A 10 10.95 8.53 -11.97
N VAL A 11 11.96 8.38 -11.13
CA VAL A 11 12.61 9.51 -10.49
C VAL A 11 13.61 10.07 -11.49
N SER A 12 13.18 11.08 -12.23
CA SER A 12 14.10 11.94 -12.97
C SER A 12 14.85 12.79 -11.96
N SER A 13 16.08 12.42 -11.66
CA SER A 13 17.00 13.27 -10.91
C SER A 13 17.46 14.42 -11.80
N ILE A 14 16.82 15.59 -11.67
CA ILE A 14 17.30 16.84 -12.24
C ILE A 14 17.89 17.67 -11.12
N GLY A 15 19.19 17.88 -11.20
CA GLY A 15 19.91 18.81 -10.34
C GLY A 15 19.50 20.24 -10.65
N ILE A 16 18.94 20.95 -9.67
CA ILE A 16 18.65 22.37 -9.75
C ILE A 16 19.74 23.12 -8.99
N THR A 17 20.55 23.86 -9.72
CA THR A 17 21.43 24.91 -9.18
C THR A 17 20.61 26.17 -8.94
N PRO A 18 20.70 26.84 -7.79
CA PRO A 18 19.97 28.08 -7.55
C PRO A 18 20.73 29.27 -8.19
N THR A 19 20.06 29.98 -9.07
CA THR A 19 20.53 31.27 -9.55
C THR A 19 19.71 32.40 -8.92
N SER A 20 20.42 33.31 -8.30
CA SER A 20 19.96 34.48 -7.57
C SER A 20 19.19 35.47 -8.42
N ALA A 21 18.18 36.10 -7.78
CA ALA A 21 17.40 37.21 -8.29
C ALA A 21 18.18 38.54 -8.42
N PRO A 22 17.68 39.48 -9.21
CA PRO A 22 17.66 40.87 -8.75
C PRO A 22 16.29 41.51 -8.77
N SER A 23 16.07 42.30 -7.72
CA SER A 23 15.00 43.24 -7.47
C SER A 23 14.92 44.37 -8.48
N THR A 24 13.71 44.79 -8.88
CA THR A 24 13.44 46.20 -9.22
C THR A 24 11.97 46.54 -8.90
N GLU A 25 11.83 47.57 -8.08
CA GLU A 25 10.60 48.32 -7.79
C GLU A 25 10.12 49.07 -9.04
N THR A 26 8.80 49.17 -9.20
CA THR A 26 8.17 50.43 -9.64
C THR A 26 6.70 50.47 -9.23
N GLY A 27 6.34 51.61 -8.62
CA GLY A 27 5.02 51.91 -8.07
C GLY A 27 3.99 52.29 -9.14
N GLY A 28 2.73 52.24 -8.73
CA GLY A 28 1.59 52.71 -9.49
C GLY A 28 0.42 53.03 -8.53
N ASP A 29 0.18 54.30 -8.34
CA ASP A 29 -0.95 54.89 -7.66
C ASP A 29 -2.30 54.40 -8.20
N VAL A 30 -3.25 54.10 -7.32
CA VAL A 30 -4.69 54.09 -7.66
C VAL A 30 -5.49 54.72 -6.56
N THR A 31 -6.17 55.76 -6.98
CA THR A 31 -7.07 56.71 -6.40
C THR A 31 -8.15 56.14 -5.45
N ALA A 32 -8.29 56.82 -4.33
CA ALA A 32 -9.34 56.62 -3.33
C ALA A 32 -10.70 57.18 -3.80
N THR A 33 -11.77 56.38 -3.63
CA THR A 33 -13.16 56.85 -3.77
C THR A 33 -13.74 57.06 -2.39
N ALA A 34 -14.25 58.28 -2.16
CA ALA A 34 -14.82 58.76 -0.91
C ALA A 34 -16.19 58.11 -0.61
N VAL A 35 -16.40 57.65 0.62
CA VAL A 35 -17.72 57.29 1.19
C VAL A 35 -18.13 58.31 2.23
N LEU A 36 -19.36 58.82 2.10
CA LEU A 36 -20.02 59.82 2.94
C LEU A 36 -20.31 59.29 4.36
N PRO A 37 -20.30 60.17 5.41
CA PRO A 37 -20.49 59.74 6.78
C PRO A 37 -21.98 59.71 7.21
N LEU A 38 -22.35 58.69 7.99
CA LEU A 38 -23.61 58.60 8.76
C LEU A 38 -23.48 59.30 10.12
N PRO A 39 -24.57 59.81 10.70
CA PRO A 39 -24.50 60.72 11.84
C PRO A 39 -24.16 60.02 13.17
N SER A 40 -23.33 60.72 13.93
CA SER A 40 -22.84 60.36 15.26
C SER A 40 -23.92 60.51 16.31
N VAL A 41 -24.16 59.48 17.12
CA VAL A 41 -24.89 59.55 18.40
C VAL A 41 -23.84 59.47 19.51
N THR A 42 -23.76 60.56 20.29
CA THR A 42 -22.84 60.70 21.42
C THR A 42 -23.41 60.04 22.68
N PRO A 43 -22.72 59.01 23.25
CA PRO A 43 -23.03 58.58 24.60
C PRO A 43 -22.13 59.31 25.61
N THR A 44 -22.76 59.85 26.66
CA THR A 44 -22.14 60.47 27.80
C THR A 44 -21.25 59.49 28.57
N SER A 45 -19.98 59.81 28.69
CA SER A 45 -19.03 58.99 29.41
C SER A 45 -19.04 59.24 30.91
N THR A 46 -19.27 58.16 31.67
CA THR A 46 -18.99 58.06 33.12
C THR A 46 -17.50 57.66 33.25
N PRO A 47 -16.70 58.30 34.13
CA PRO A 47 -15.28 57.93 34.27
C PRO A 47 -15.14 56.58 34.96
N MET A 48 -14.47 55.69 34.25
CA MET A 48 -14.06 54.36 34.73
C MET A 48 -12.72 54.50 35.49
N PRO A 49 -12.51 53.75 36.58
CA PRO A 49 -11.24 53.78 37.32
C PRO A 49 -10.08 53.23 36.48
N THR A 50 -8.94 53.91 36.55
CA THR A 50 -7.72 53.57 35.85
C THR A 50 -7.23 52.18 36.28
N ALA A 51 -7.30 51.20 35.38
CA ALA A 51 -6.74 49.88 35.60
C ALA A 51 -5.19 49.97 35.53
N SER A 52 -4.56 49.54 36.59
CA SER A 52 -3.10 49.38 36.64
C SER A 52 -2.65 48.38 35.60
N VAL A 53 -1.78 48.79 34.65
CA VAL A 53 -1.22 47.93 33.60
C VAL A 53 -0.24 46.99 34.27
N LEU A 54 -0.64 45.74 34.44
CA LEU A 54 0.32 44.65 34.74
C LEU A 54 1.29 44.49 33.55
N PRO A 55 2.59 44.28 33.79
CA PRO A 55 3.53 44.04 32.70
C PRO A 55 3.10 42.81 31.92
N THR A 56 2.87 43.00 30.62
CA THR A 56 2.62 41.89 29.69
C THR A 56 3.87 41.02 29.65
N VAL A 57 3.81 39.83 30.25
CA VAL A 57 4.83 38.81 30.07
C VAL A 57 4.79 38.41 28.62
N VAL A 58 5.79 38.82 27.85
CA VAL A 58 6.01 38.34 26.50
C VAL A 58 6.25 36.83 26.63
N PRO A 59 5.42 35.96 26.02
CA PRO A 59 5.71 34.54 26.05
C PRO A 59 7.10 34.30 25.42
N THR A 60 8.03 33.86 26.22
CA THR A 60 9.32 33.39 25.71
C THR A 60 8.99 32.22 24.78
N SER A 61 9.27 32.36 23.48
CA SER A 61 9.12 31.28 22.53
C SER A 61 9.94 30.09 23.05
N THR A 62 9.26 29.03 23.45
CA THR A 62 9.94 27.76 23.73
C THR A 62 10.64 27.37 22.44
N PRO A 63 11.97 27.17 22.44
CA PRO A 63 12.66 26.75 21.25
C PRO A 63 12.03 25.46 20.75
N THR A 64 11.66 25.41 19.47
CA THR A 64 11.19 24.18 18.82
C THR A 64 12.28 23.13 19.01
N PRO A 65 11.98 21.94 19.55
CA PRO A 65 12.99 20.91 19.72
C PRO A 65 13.65 20.62 18.37
N ILE A 66 14.97 20.63 18.33
CA ILE A 66 15.72 20.16 17.15
C ILE A 66 15.39 18.68 17.00
N PRO A 67 14.85 18.23 15.86
CA PRO A 67 14.62 16.81 15.64
C PRO A 67 15.91 16.02 15.79
N ASP A 68 15.86 14.95 16.55
CA ASP A 68 17.02 14.12 16.93
C ASP A 68 17.18 12.97 15.93
N PRO A 69 18.26 12.93 15.11
CA PRO A 69 18.52 11.79 14.24
C PRO A 69 18.72 10.52 15.05
N ALA A 70 18.14 9.38 14.61
CA ALA A 70 18.20 8.14 15.39
C ALA A 70 18.03 6.88 14.53
N LEU A 71 18.56 5.76 15.03
CA LEU A 71 18.21 4.41 14.61
C LEU A 71 17.31 3.76 15.66
N LEU A 72 16.10 3.40 15.26
CA LEU A 72 15.13 2.74 16.14
C LEU A 72 14.95 1.27 15.69
N ALA A 73 14.90 0.35 16.65
CA ALA A 73 14.81 -1.09 16.35
C ALA A 73 13.53 -1.47 15.59
N ASP A 74 12.43 -0.78 15.84
CA ASP A 74 11.15 -0.97 15.14
C ASP A 74 11.12 -0.34 13.74
N GLN A 75 12.15 0.42 13.36
CA GLN A 75 12.37 0.98 12.03
C GLN A 75 13.43 0.23 11.22
N VAL A 76 13.94 -0.90 11.74
CA VAL A 76 14.82 -1.82 11.02
C VAL A 76 14.03 -3.09 10.69
N TYR A 77 13.80 -3.31 9.40
CA TYR A 77 13.12 -4.49 8.89
C TYR A 77 14.15 -5.49 8.37
N VAL A 78 14.00 -6.75 8.79
CA VAL A 78 14.90 -7.83 8.43
C VAL A 78 14.07 -8.90 7.75
N TYR A 79 14.45 -9.31 6.55
CA TYR A 79 13.73 -10.28 5.74
C TYR A 79 14.63 -11.44 5.33
N PRO A 80 14.04 -12.61 5.07
CA PRO A 80 12.62 -13.00 5.23
C PRO A 80 12.22 -13.21 6.70
N GLN A 81 10.94 -13.38 6.99
CA GLN A 81 10.46 -13.66 8.36
C GLN A 81 9.52 -14.88 8.35
N PRO A 82 9.74 -15.86 9.26
CA PRO A 82 10.85 -15.98 10.21
C PRO A 82 12.19 -16.22 9.51
N LEU A 83 13.31 -15.77 10.13
CA LEU A 83 14.64 -16.04 9.61
C LEU A 83 15.07 -17.47 9.93
N ILE A 84 15.54 -18.16 8.89
CA ILE A 84 16.03 -19.53 9.01
C ILE A 84 17.53 -19.56 8.71
N ALA A 85 18.25 -20.44 9.38
CA ALA A 85 19.66 -20.69 9.09
C ALA A 85 19.85 -21.11 7.63
N GLY A 86 20.65 -20.38 6.87
CA GLY A 86 20.87 -20.56 5.44
C GLY A 86 20.17 -19.53 4.54
N ASP A 87 19.34 -18.64 5.10
CA ASP A 87 18.73 -17.55 4.34
C ASP A 87 19.75 -16.51 3.88
N GLN A 88 19.43 -15.89 2.75
CA GLN A 88 20.02 -14.62 2.33
C GLN A 88 19.17 -13.47 2.91
N VAL A 89 19.78 -12.67 3.77
CA VAL A 89 19.05 -11.67 4.57
C VAL A 89 19.10 -10.29 3.93
N THR A 90 17.96 -9.65 3.84
CA THR A 90 17.80 -8.25 3.45
C THR A 90 17.53 -7.38 4.69
N PHE A 91 18.15 -6.21 4.73
CA PHE A 91 17.86 -5.17 5.71
C PHE A 91 17.23 -3.96 5.01
N ASP A 92 16.09 -3.49 5.51
CA ASP A 92 15.49 -2.22 5.14
C ASP A 92 15.49 -1.31 6.37
N VAL A 93 16.28 -0.26 6.33
CA VAL A 93 16.54 0.62 7.47
C VAL A 93 15.95 1.99 7.18
N VAL A 94 15.04 2.44 8.05
CA VAL A 94 14.38 3.74 7.97
C VAL A 94 14.84 4.59 9.14
N PRO A 95 15.94 5.36 9.02
CA PRO A 95 16.41 6.21 10.10
C PRO A 95 15.43 7.34 10.38
N VAL A 96 15.32 7.74 11.63
CA VAL A 96 14.66 8.99 11.98
C VAL A 96 15.59 10.13 11.61
N LEU A 97 15.13 11.02 10.73
CA LEU A 97 15.92 12.17 10.28
C LEU A 97 15.07 13.44 10.37
N PRO A 98 15.67 14.62 10.70
CA PRO A 98 14.99 15.90 10.60
C PRO A 98 14.60 16.18 9.14
N GLN A 99 13.73 17.16 8.87
CA GLN A 99 13.44 17.56 7.49
C GLN A 99 14.67 18.20 6.82
N GLY A 100 15.01 17.77 5.60
CA GLY A 100 16.15 18.31 4.86
C GLY A 100 16.61 17.39 3.73
N ASN A 101 17.67 17.81 3.03
CA ASN A 101 18.36 17.00 2.03
C ASN A 101 19.41 16.11 2.72
N TYR A 102 19.39 14.81 2.46
CA TYR A 102 20.20 13.82 3.16
C TYR A 102 21.12 13.01 2.23
N GLU A 103 21.55 13.61 1.11
CA GLU A 103 22.38 12.93 0.13
C GLU A 103 23.68 12.33 0.69
N ASP A 104 24.18 12.85 1.83
CA ASP A 104 25.41 12.39 2.47
C ASP A 104 25.20 11.55 3.74
N VAL A 105 23.94 11.29 4.13
CA VAL A 105 23.66 10.43 5.27
C VAL A 105 23.82 8.97 4.88
N LYS A 106 24.56 8.20 5.69
CA LYS A 106 24.84 6.78 5.44
C LYS A 106 24.45 5.93 6.63
N VAL A 107 24.11 4.68 6.34
CA VAL A 107 23.99 3.63 7.36
C VAL A 107 25.04 2.57 7.10
N THR A 108 25.77 2.20 8.13
CA THR A 108 26.74 1.10 8.10
C THR A 108 26.22 -0.04 8.95
N ILE A 109 26.11 -1.24 8.36
CA ILE A 109 25.77 -2.50 9.05
C ILE A 109 27.04 -3.28 9.28
N THR A 110 27.33 -3.65 10.53
CA THR A 110 28.39 -4.60 10.88
C THR A 110 27.78 -5.94 11.19
N LEU A 111 28.08 -6.95 10.37
CA LEU A 111 27.62 -8.32 10.50
C LEU A 111 28.38 -9.06 11.63
N PRO A 112 27.87 -10.21 12.11
CA PRO A 112 28.56 -11.02 13.13
C PRO A 112 29.97 -11.50 12.73
N SER A 113 30.22 -11.61 11.42
CA SER A 113 31.56 -11.92 10.86
C SER A 113 32.57 -10.79 11.02
N GLY A 114 32.12 -9.57 11.33
CA GLY A 114 32.92 -8.34 11.29
C GLY A 114 32.90 -7.65 9.91
N GLU A 115 32.24 -8.22 8.91
CA GLU A 115 32.02 -7.59 7.62
C GLU A 115 31.14 -6.32 7.78
N MET A 116 31.48 -5.26 7.04
CA MET A 116 30.80 -3.98 7.08
C MET A 116 30.18 -3.68 5.71
N LEU A 117 28.90 -3.34 5.73
CA LEU A 117 28.13 -2.93 4.56
C LEU A 117 27.70 -1.48 4.77
N THR A 118 28.00 -0.59 3.84
CA THR A 118 27.63 0.82 3.92
C THR A 118 26.72 1.19 2.74
N GLY A 119 25.60 1.83 3.05
CA GLY A 119 24.64 2.31 2.07
C GLY A 119 24.26 3.75 2.35
N GLN A 120 23.92 4.48 1.27
CA GLN A 120 23.46 5.85 1.33
C GLN A 120 21.96 5.90 1.54
N VAL A 121 21.51 6.79 2.43
CA VAL A 121 20.08 7.01 2.69
C VAL A 121 19.50 7.80 1.53
N ASN A 122 18.42 7.28 0.94
CA ASN A 122 17.72 7.90 -0.17
C ASN A 122 16.22 7.85 0.07
N GLN A 123 15.49 8.77 -0.53
CA GLN A 123 14.04 8.72 -0.57
C GLN A 123 13.61 7.56 -1.48
N GLN A 124 12.91 6.58 -0.93
CA GLN A 124 12.54 5.35 -1.65
C GLN A 124 11.17 4.84 -1.21
N GLY A 125 10.54 4.09 -2.11
CA GLY A 125 9.24 3.47 -1.88
C GLY A 125 8.08 4.43 -2.12
N PHE A 126 6.86 3.90 -2.07
CA PHE A 126 5.64 4.68 -2.29
C PHE A 126 5.38 5.74 -1.22
N ASP A 127 5.90 5.54 -0.01
CA ASP A 127 5.79 6.48 1.10
C ASP A 127 6.84 7.58 1.07
N GLN A 128 7.72 7.58 0.07
CA GLN A 128 8.82 8.53 -0.09
C GLN A 128 9.67 8.68 1.17
N GLN A 129 9.76 7.64 2.00
CA GLN A 129 10.56 7.68 3.23
C GLN A 129 12.05 7.62 2.93
N GLN A 130 12.82 8.35 3.74
CA GLN A 130 14.28 8.26 3.75
C GLN A 130 14.68 6.89 4.27
N ARG A 131 15.33 6.06 3.45
CA ARG A 131 15.73 4.70 3.80
C ARG A 131 16.97 4.23 3.07
N VAL A 132 17.57 3.16 3.58
CA VAL A 132 18.60 2.41 2.88
C VAL A 132 18.26 0.92 2.92
N ARG A 133 18.46 0.24 1.81
CA ARG A 133 18.22 -1.19 1.66
C ARG A 133 19.50 -1.92 1.31
N PHE A 134 19.70 -3.05 1.97
CA PHE A 134 20.80 -3.98 1.72
C PHE A 134 20.16 -5.31 1.31
N TYR A 135 19.94 -5.49 0.01
CA TYR A 135 19.29 -6.66 -0.54
C TYR A 135 20.19 -7.90 -0.45
N TRP A 136 19.70 -8.98 0.15
CA TRP A 136 20.36 -10.28 0.27
C TRP A 136 21.83 -10.18 0.72
N ALA A 137 22.07 -9.27 1.62
CA ALA A 137 23.41 -8.80 1.97
C ALA A 137 24.10 -9.64 3.04
N TRP A 138 23.37 -10.52 3.72
CA TRP A 138 23.93 -11.39 4.75
C TRP A 138 23.54 -12.85 4.49
N ASP A 139 24.56 -13.67 4.14
CA ASP A 139 24.42 -15.11 4.01
C ASP A 139 24.52 -15.76 5.39
N THR A 140 23.47 -16.45 5.80
CA THR A 140 23.38 -17.10 7.11
C THR A 140 23.73 -18.59 7.09
N ARG A 141 24.26 -19.11 5.98
CA ARG A 141 24.69 -20.51 5.89
C ARG A 141 25.75 -20.85 6.96
N GLY A 142 25.52 -21.93 7.69
CA GLY A 142 26.41 -22.35 8.78
C GLY A 142 26.25 -21.56 10.10
N LEU A 143 25.32 -20.58 10.15
CA LEU A 143 24.99 -19.86 11.35
C LEU A 143 23.70 -20.44 11.97
N SER A 144 23.50 -20.24 13.28
CA SER A 144 22.29 -20.64 14.00
C SER A 144 22.12 -19.85 15.30
N GLY A 145 20.92 -19.88 15.86
CA GLY A 145 20.62 -19.23 17.14
C GLY A 145 20.68 -17.71 17.08
N SER A 146 20.96 -17.07 18.20
CA SER A 146 20.97 -15.61 18.30
C SER A 146 22.28 -15.03 17.77
N GLN A 147 22.16 -14.08 16.86
CA GLN A 147 23.25 -13.30 16.28
C GLN A 147 23.06 -11.82 16.64
N ILE A 148 24.14 -11.05 16.67
CA ILE A 148 24.06 -9.60 16.89
C ILE A 148 24.57 -8.89 15.66
N VAL A 149 23.73 -8.04 15.08
CA VAL A 149 24.08 -7.11 14.02
C VAL A 149 24.12 -5.71 14.60
N THR A 150 25.14 -4.92 14.27
CA THR A 150 25.25 -3.54 14.72
C THR A 150 25.03 -2.60 13.54
N LEU A 151 24.15 -1.61 13.72
CA LEU A 151 23.92 -0.55 12.75
C LEU A 151 24.49 0.77 13.29
N THR A 152 25.07 1.57 12.42
CA THR A 152 25.57 2.92 12.74
C THR A 152 25.04 3.89 11.70
N LEU A 153 24.49 5.02 12.16
CA LEU A 153 24.06 6.14 11.34
C LEU A 153 25.20 7.16 11.27
N ASP A 154 25.72 7.38 10.08
CA ASP A 154 26.80 8.31 9.83
C ASP A 154 26.20 9.60 9.27
N LEU A 155 26.27 10.69 10.05
CA LEU A 155 25.71 11.99 9.71
C LEU A 155 26.80 12.92 9.19
N PRO A 156 26.54 13.76 8.17
CA PRO A 156 27.44 14.82 7.78
C PRO A 156 27.59 15.88 8.89
N ALA A 157 28.74 16.57 8.93
CA ALA A 157 29.13 17.46 10.04
C ALA A 157 28.18 18.65 10.25
N GLU A 158 27.43 19.02 9.24
CA GLU A 158 26.44 20.12 9.24
C GLU A 158 25.11 19.72 9.90
N VAL A 159 24.85 18.44 10.07
CA VAL A 159 23.64 17.95 10.75
C VAL A 159 23.81 18.04 12.25
N VAL A 160 22.97 18.86 12.88
CA VAL A 160 22.97 18.97 14.34
C VAL A 160 22.32 17.73 14.95
N ASP A 161 23.08 17.01 15.74
CA ASP A 161 22.66 15.81 16.46
C ASP A 161 22.72 16.03 17.98
N PRO A 162 21.56 16.22 18.62
CA PRO A 162 21.51 16.43 20.08
C PRO A 162 21.91 15.20 20.90
N ASN A 163 21.80 14.00 20.33
CA ASN A 163 22.07 12.75 21.04
C ASN A 163 22.76 11.68 20.17
N PRO A 164 24.06 11.82 19.90
CA PRO A 164 24.79 10.89 19.03
C PRO A 164 24.86 9.44 19.54
N THR A 165 24.37 9.16 20.74
CA THR A 165 24.40 7.79 21.31
C THR A 165 23.34 6.88 20.69
N ASN A 166 22.24 7.43 20.14
CA ASN A 166 21.18 6.69 19.47
C ASN A 166 21.43 6.49 17.96
N ASN A 167 22.57 6.98 17.45
CA ASN A 167 23.07 6.67 16.11
C ASN A 167 23.65 5.26 15.99
N ARG A 168 23.72 4.52 17.09
CA ARG A 168 24.21 3.15 17.11
C ARG A 168 23.17 2.22 17.71
N LEU A 169 22.78 1.21 16.93
CA LEU A 169 21.81 0.21 17.32
C LEU A 169 22.44 -1.20 17.28
N SER A 170 22.34 -1.95 18.38
CA SER A 170 22.65 -3.38 18.40
C SER A 170 21.36 -4.18 18.31
N LEU A 171 21.20 -4.91 17.21
CA LEU A 171 19.98 -5.65 16.88
C LEU A 171 20.22 -7.16 17.08
N PRO A 172 19.58 -7.80 18.07
CA PRO A 172 19.61 -9.25 18.21
C PRO A 172 18.70 -9.89 17.17
N ILE A 173 19.24 -10.83 16.39
CA ILE A 173 18.56 -11.55 15.32
C ILE A 173 18.61 -13.04 15.63
N THR A 174 17.47 -13.72 15.63
CA THR A 174 17.41 -15.16 15.89
C THR A 174 17.20 -15.93 14.59
N LEU A 175 18.15 -16.81 14.27
CA LEU A 175 18.07 -17.76 13.16
C LEU A 175 17.45 -19.07 13.68
N GLN A 176 16.30 -19.45 13.14
CA GLN A 176 15.59 -20.66 13.51
C GLN A 176 16.08 -21.87 12.68
N SER A 177 15.74 -23.09 13.11
CA SER A 177 15.92 -24.30 12.30
C SER A 177 14.88 -24.34 11.17
N ALA A 178 15.30 -24.81 9.97
CA ALA A 178 14.40 -25.02 8.85
C ALA A 178 13.26 -26.03 9.14
N GLU A 179 13.44 -26.92 10.13
CA GLU A 179 12.40 -27.87 10.58
C GLU A 179 11.17 -27.19 11.17
N ARG A 180 11.28 -25.90 11.53
CA ARG A 180 10.18 -25.10 12.10
C ARG A 180 9.35 -24.38 11.03
N LEU A 181 9.79 -24.40 9.77
CA LEU A 181 9.00 -23.78 8.71
C LEU A 181 7.70 -24.55 8.47
N ALA A 182 6.61 -23.79 8.40
CA ALA A 182 5.38 -24.30 7.82
C ALA A 182 5.58 -24.57 6.31
N PRO A 183 4.83 -25.51 5.72
CA PRO A 183 4.82 -25.67 4.27
C PRO A 183 4.50 -24.34 3.56
N PRO A 184 5.10 -24.12 2.35
CA PRO A 184 5.80 -25.09 1.52
C PRO A 184 7.23 -25.45 1.98
N GLY A 185 7.77 -24.82 3.02
CA GLY A 185 9.03 -25.21 3.64
C GLY A 185 10.28 -25.07 2.77
N PRO A 186 11.38 -25.70 3.18
CA PRO A 186 12.64 -25.66 2.43
C PRO A 186 12.55 -26.50 1.16
N GLY A 187 13.29 -26.08 0.11
CA GLY A 187 13.33 -26.78 -1.20
C GLY A 187 12.38 -26.20 -2.24
N VAL A 188 11.68 -25.13 -1.93
CA VAL A 188 10.92 -24.33 -2.90
C VAL A 188 11.84 -23.80 -4.01
N ARG A 189 11.36 -23.84 -5.25
CA ARG A 189 12.11 -23.40 -6.43
C ARG A 189 11.22 -22.61 -7.38
N TRP A 190 11.82 -21.67 -8.09
CA TRP A 190 11.18 -20.98 -9.20
C TRP A 190 10.90 -21.92 -10.35
N GLN A 191 9.73 -21.80 -10.94
CA GLN A 191 9.27 -22.49 -12.14
C GLN A 191 8.59 -21.49 -13.09
N SER A 192 8.48 -21.88 -14.36
CA SER A 192 7.80 -21.04 -15.36
C SER A 192 7.01 -21.91 -16.33
N THR A 193 5.88 -21.39 -16.78
CA THR A 193 5.08 -21.94 -17.88
C THR A 193 4.64 -20.84 -18.82
N GLU A 194 4.40 -21.14 -20.08
CA GLU A 194 4.03 -20.14 -21.09
C GLU A 194 2.88 -20.64 -21.96
N ALA A 195 1.88 -19.80 -22.17
CA ALA A 195 0.80 -20.02 -23.13
C ALA A 195 0.21 -18.68 -23.59
N ALA A 196 -0.30 -18.63 -24.80
CA ALA A 196 -1.02 -17.49 -25.36
C ALA A 196 -0.31 -16.10 -25.25
N GLY A 197 1.03 -16.09 -25.25
CA GLY A 197 1.84 -14.87 -25.09
C GLY A 197 1.94 -14.37 -23.65
N VAL A 198 1.54 -15.18 -22.67
CA VAL A 198 1.71 -14.95 -21.24
C VAL A 198 2.67 -15.97 -20.69
N ARG A 199 3.67 -15.51 -19.93
CA ARG A 199 4.60 -16.35 -19.19
C ARG A 199 4.38 -16.16 -17.70
N LEU A 200 3.94 -17.22 -17.02
CA LEU A 200 3.77 -17.26 -15.59
C LEU A 200 5.02 -17.78 -14.92
N HIS A 201 5.50 -17.06 -13.91
CA HIS A 201 6.58 -17.48 -13.01
C HIS A 201 5.97 -17.71 -11.63
N TYR A 202 6.28 -18.84 -11.02
CA TYR A 202 5.70 -19.25 -9.75
C TYR A 202 6.69 -20.07 -8.92
N LEU A 203 6.34 -20.31 -7.67
CA LEU A 203 7.14 -21.10 -6.73
C LEU A 203 6.51 -22.46 -6.49
N THR A 204 7.35 -23.51 -6.45
CA THR A 204 6.85 -24.87 -6.19
C THR A 204 6.23 -24.97 -4.79
N GLY A 205 5.15 -25.74 -4.66
CA GLY A 205 4.38 -25.88 -3.42
C GLY A 205 3.48 -24.71 -3.08
N SER A 206 3.42 -23.67 -3.93
CA SER A 206 2.52 -22.52 -3.72
C SER A 206 1.09 -22.79 -4.20
N ALA A 207 0.14 -21.96 -3.79
CA ALA A 207 -1.21 -21.94 -4.34
C ALA A 207 -1.20 -21.74 -5.86
N ALA A 208 -0.26 -20.93 -6.35
CA ALA A 208 -0.11 -20.66 -7.79
C ALA A 208 0.25 -21.91 -8.59
N GLU A 209 1.13 -22.79 -8.09
CA GLU A 209 1.43 -24.06 -8.77
C GLU A 209 0.20 -24.95 -8.87
N ARG A 210 -0.60 -25.04 -7.81
CA ARG A 210 -1.81 -25.87 -7.77
C ARG A 210 -2.85 -25.41 -8.79
N ASP A 211 -3.04 -24.09 -8.90
CA ASP A 211 -4.14 -23.48 -9.66
C ASP A 211 -3.67 -22.91 -11.02
N LEU A 212 -2.53 -23.41 -11.55
CA LEU A 212 -1.91 -22.91 -12.80
C LEU A 212 -2.87 -22.84 -14.01
N PRO A 213 -3.72 -23.86 -14.27
CA PRO A 213 -4.61 -23.80 -15.43
C PRO A 213 -5.59 -22.64 -15.35
N GLU A 214 -6.21 -22.43 -14.20
CA GLU A 214 -7.17 -21.35 -13.95
C GLU A 214 -6.51 -19.97 -14.00
N ILE A 215 -5.29 -19.85 -13.47
CA ILE A 215 -4.52 -18.60 -13.51
C ILE A 215 -4.10 -18.28 -14.95
N MET A 216 -3.67 -19.27 -15.72
CA MET A 216 -3.28 -19.08 -17.13
C MET A 216 -4.46 -18.61 -17.98
N GLU A 217 -5.65 -19.17 -17.77
CA GLU A 217 -6.87 -18.74 -18.42
C GLU A 217 -7.20 -17.27 -18.06
N ALA A 218 -7.27 -16.95 -16.77
CA ALA A 218 -7.54 -15.59 -16.29
C ALA A 218 -6.51 -14.56 -16.79
N ALA A 219 -5.21 -14.90 -16.79
CA ALA A 219 -4.16 -14.02 -17.27
C ALA A 219 -4.23 -13.80 -18.79
N SER A 220 -4.57 -14.84 -19.56
CA SER A 220 -4.75 -14.74 -21.00
C SER A 220 -5.95 -13.87 -21.35
N GLU A 221 -7.08 -14.06 -20.68
CA GLU A 221 -8.29 -13.26 -20.85
C GLU A 221 -8.10 -11.81 -20.46
N ALA A 222 -7.49 -11.55 -19.29
CA ALA A 222 -7.16 -10.20 -18.85
C ALA A 222 -6.22 -9.48 -19.82
N SER A 223 -5.17 -10.18 -20.31
CA SER A 223 -4.26 -9.64 -21.32
C SER A 223 -4.98 -9.28 -22.62
N ALA A 224 -5.84 -10.15 -23.12
CA ALA A 224 -6.63 -9.89 -24.32
C ALA A 224 -7.58 -8.70 -24.12
N ALA A 225 -8.26 -8.64 -22.98
CA ALA A 225 -9.20 -7.56 -22.65
C ALA A 225 -8.49 -6.19 -22.55
N VAL A 226 -7.37 -6.11 -21.83
CA VAL A 226 -6.59 -4.86 -21.68
C VAL A 226 -6.02 -4.42 -23.03
N ARG A 227 -5.42 -5.34 -23.82
CA ARG A 227 -4.93 -5.04 -25.17
C ARG A 227 -6.02 -4.50 -26.09
N ALA A 228 -7.20 -5.12 -26.06
CA ALA A 228 -8.35 -4.67 -26.86
C ALA A 228 -8.83 -3.30 -26.39
N ARG A 229 -8.93 -3.08 -25.08
CA ARG A 229 -9.38 -1.81 -24.48
C ARG A 229 -8.44 -0.65 -24.78
N LEU A 230 -7.12 -0.88 -24.65
CA LEU A 230 -6.09 0.12 -24.91
C LEU A 230 -5.62 0.15 -26.38
N GLN A 231 -6.17 -0.69 -27.25
CA GLN A 231 -5.76 -0.84 -28.66
C GLN A 231 -4.25 -1.11 -28.80
N SER A 232 -3.64 -1.74 -27.79
CA SER A 232 -2.20 -1.98 -27.74
C SER A 232 -1.75 -2.99 -28.79
N ARG A 233 -0.67 -2.67 -29.50
CA ARG A 233 -0.03 -3.53 -30.52
C ARG A 233 1.24 -4.21 -30.02
N GLN A 234 1.56 -4.09 -28.75
CA GLN A 234 2.72 -4.76 -28.19
C GLN A 234 2.60 -6.27 -28.38
N SER A 235 3.65 -6.91 -28.87
CA SER A 235 3.69 -8.35 -29.17
C SER A 235 4.60 -9.15 -28.23
N GLN A 236 5.32 -8.47 -27.30
CA GLN A 236 6.17 -9.17 -26.36
C GLN A 236 5.37 -10.04 -25.40
N ALA A 237 5.95 -11.18 -25.00
CA ALA A 237 5.36 -12.04 -23.98
C ALA A 237 5.33 -11.27 -22.63
N LEU A 238 4.20 -11.34 -21.96
CA LEU A 238 4.01 -10.73 -20.64
C LEU A 238 4.57 -11.66 -19.58
N ASN A 239 5.54 -11.18 -18.77
CA ASN A 239 6.04 -11.92 -17.62
C ASN A 239 5.22 -11.58 -16.39
N ILE A 240 4.54 -12.55 -15.81
CA ILE A 240 3.72 -12.41 -14.61
C ILE A 240 4.31 -13.29 -13.51
N TYR A 241 4.71 -12.69 -12.41
CA TYR A 241 5.23 -13.37 -11.22
C TYR A 241 4.11 -13.53 -10.20
N LEU A 242 3.82 -14.77 -9.85
CA LEU A 242 2.80 -15.14 -8.86
C LEU A 242 3.51 -15.38 -7.53
N LEU A 243 3.26 -14.51 -6.58
CA LEU A 243 3.93 -14.45 -5.29
C LEU A 243 2.90 -14.63 -4.17
N ASP A 244 3.34 -15.09 -3.00
CA ASP A 244 2.41 -15.26 -1.90
C ASP A 244 1.91 -13.90 -1.39
N ARG A 245 2.83 -12.99 -1.05
CA ARG A 245 2.46 -11.67 -0.53
C ARG A 245 3.33 -10.59 -1.13
N VAL A 246 2.68 -9.57 -1.64
CA VAL A 246 3.31 -8.32 -2.08
C VAL A 246 2.44 -7.15 -1.60
N LEU A 247 2.85 -5.93 -1.84
CA LEU A 247 2.21 -4.70 -1.38
C LEU A 247 0.68 -4.80 -1.23
N GLY A 248 0.21 -4.76 0.00
CA GLY A 248 -1.21 -4.77 0.30
C GLY A 248 -1.95 -6.07 0.01
N GLN A 249 -1.26 -7.18 -0.29
CA GLN A 249 -1.77 -8.35 -0.99
C GLN A 249 -2.38 -7.98 -2.36
N GLY A 250 -1.79 -7.02 -3.04
CA GLY A 250 -2.16 -6.58 -4.38
C GLY A 250 -1.16 -7.05 -5.43
N GLY A 251 -0.77 -6.13 -6.28
CA GLY A 251 0.24 -6.33 -7.32
C GLY A 251 1.07 -5.08 -7.52
N TYR A 252 1.98 -5.16 -8.45
CA TYR A 252 2.70 -4.02 -9.01
C TYR A 252 3.32 -4.38 -10.35
N ALA A 253 3.52 -3.39 -11.20
CA ALA A 253 4.08 -3.55 -12.51
C ALA A 253 5.42 -2.83 -12.66
N ALA A 254 6.27 -3.39 -13.51
CA ALA A 254 7.47 -2.76 -14.02
C ALA A 254 7.42 -2.76 -15.56
N SER A 255 8.43 -2.19 -16.21
CA SER A 255 8.47 -2.08 -17.67
C SER A 255 8.37 -3.42 -18.41
N ASP A 256 8.86 -4.52 -17.81
CA ASP A 256 9.02 -5.82 -18.46
C ASP A 256 8.37 -6.99 -17.70
N TRP A 257 7.73 -6.73 -16.56
CA TRP A 257 7.05 -7.74 -15.76
C TRP A 257 5.97 -7.14 -14.84
N VAL A 258 5.08 -8.03 -14.41
CA VAL A 258 4.02 -7.77 -13.43
C VAL A 258 4.18 -8.76 -12.28
N ALA A 259 3.99 -8.32 -11.04
CA ALA A 259 3.93 -9.18 -9.86
C ALA A 259 2.53 -9.13 -9.23
N ILE A 260 1.99 -10.29 -8.90
CA ILE A 260 0.64 -10.46 -8.37
C ILE A 260 0.70 -11.33 -7.11
N SER A 261 0.06 -10.89 -6.04
CA SER A 261 -0.18 -11.75 -4.88
C SER A 261 -1.18 -12.84 -5.21
N TYR A 262 -0.78 -14.10 -4.98
CA TYR A 262 -1.65 -15.26 -5.15
C TYR A 262 -1.42 -16.24 -4.01
N VAL A 263 -2.34 -16.28 -3.05
CA VAL A 263 -2.23 -17.04 -1.81
C VAL A 263 -3.59 -17.52 -1.32
N ASP A 264 -3.63 -18.70 -0.69
CA ASP A 264 -4.88 -19.26 -0.15
C ASP A 264 -5.53 -18.35 0.92
N ARG A 265 -4.73 -17.77 1.82
CA ARG A 265 -5.18 -16.83 2.85
C ARG A 265 -5.22 -15.39 2.33
N ALA A 266 -5.87 -15.19 1.18
CA ALA A 266 -6.09 -13.85 0.64
C ALA A 266 -7.16 -13.13 1.46
N TYR A 267 -6.74 -12.14 2.22
CA TYR A 267 -7.64 -11.25 2.98
C TYR A 267 -7.86 -9.91 2.27
N ALA A 268 -7.02 -9.53 1.33
CA ALA A 268 -7.29 -8.37 0.48
C ALA A 268 -8.48 -8.65 -0.44
N PRO A 269 -9.32 -7.65 -0.71
CA PRO A 269 -10.56 -7.87 -1.44
C PRO A 269 -10.42 -7.99 -2.95
N ALA A 270 -9.28 -7.65 -3.55
CA ALA A 270 -9.07 -7.74 -4.98
C ALA A 270 -9.19 -9.20 -5.49
N ASP A 271 -9.94 -9.40 -6.55
CA ASP A 271 -9.92 -10.68 -7.26
C ASP A 271 -8.78 -10.69 -8.30
N LEU A 272 -8.43 -11.91 -8.74
CA LEU A 272 -7.31 -12.12 -9.64
C LEU A 272 -7.49 -11.39 -10.98
N GLU A 273 -8.68 -11.44 -11.57
CA GLU A 273 -8.94 -10.85 -12.88
C GLU A 273 -8.79 -9.32 -12.85
N MET A 274 -9.36 -8.69 -11.82
CA MET A 274 -9.27 -7.24 -11.62
C MET A 274 -7.82 -6.82 -11.39
N LEU A 275 -7.09 -7.53 -10.52
CA LEU A 275 -5.70 -7.25 -10.22
C LEU A 275 -4.81 -7.39 -11.46
N LEU A 276 -5.03 -8.46 -12.24
CA LEU A 276 -4.35 -8.65 -13.52
C LEU A 276 -4.64 -7.50 -14.48
N LYS A 277 -5.90 -7.09 -14.65
CA LYS A 277 -6.25 -5.98 -15.55
C LYS A 277 -5.60 -4.67 -15.11
N HIS A 278 -5.56 -4.40 -13.81
CA HIS A 278 -4.92 -3.20 -13.26
C HIS A 278 -3.43 -3.17 -13.59
N GLU A 279 -2.69 -4.20 -13.20
CA GLU A 279 -1.24 -4.26 -13.39
C GLU A 279 -0.83 -4.38 -14.87
N LEU A 280 -1.61 -5.11 -15.67
CA LEU A 280 -1.39 -5.18 -17.11
C LEU A 280 -1.66 -3.86 -17.81
N THR A 281 -2.53 -3.01 -17.26
CA THR A 281 -2.73 -1.65 -17.79
C THR A 281 -1.47 -0.84 -17.63
N HIS A 282 -0.82 -0.84 -16.46
CA HIS A 282 0.47 -0.18 -16.26
C HIS A 282 1.57 -0.72 -17.18
N HIS A 283 1.59 -2.03 -17.43
CA HIS A 283 2.57 -2.63 -18.33
C HIS A 283 2.34 -2.24 -19.80
N LEU A 284 1.11 -1.92 -20.20
CA LEU A 284 0.71 -1.63 -21.58
C LEU A 284 0.45 -0.15 -21.84
N ASP A 285 0.38 0.70 -20.81
CA ASP A 285 0.08 2.14 -20.92
C ASP A 285 1.17 2.94 -21.63
N GLY A 286 2.42 2.44 -21.65
CA GLY A 286 3.51 3.00 -22.42
C GLY A 286 3.23 3.09 -23.92
N GLY A 287 2.44 2.16 -24.45
CA GLY A 287 1.94 2.23 -25.82
C GLY A 287 1.02 3.43 -26.09
N LEU A 288 0.42 4.00 -25.05
CA LEU A 288 -0.41 5.20 -25.08
C LEU A 288 0.39 6.50 -24.84
N GLY A 289 1.67 6.39 -24.41
CA GLY A 289 2.49 7.52 -24.00
C GLY A 289 2.11 8.06 -22.62
N CYS A 290 1.62 7.20 -21.73
CA CYS A 290 1.26 7.53 -20.35
C CYS A 290 2.38 7.23 -19.34
N ASP A 291 3.54 6.69 -19.76
CA ASP A 291 4.62 6.22 -18.87
C ASP A 291 5.06 7.26 -17.83
N ASP A 292 5.20 8.52 -18.25
CA ASP A 292 5.64 9.63 -17.42
C ASP A 292 4.48 10.60 -17.06
N ALA A 293 3.24 10.21 -17.32
CA ALA A 293 2.08 11.01 -16.94
C ALA A 293 1.93 11.09 -15.41
N PRO A 294 1.31 12.14 -14.86
CA PRO A 294 1.01 12.23 -13.45
C PRO A 294 0.34 10.97 -12.91
N THR A 295 0.71 10.56 -11.69
CA THR A 295 0.22 9.34 -11.04
C THR A 295 -1.31 9.24 -11.05
N LEU A 296 -2.01 10.36 -10.86
CA LEU A 296 -3.47 10.44 -10.95
C LEU A 296 -4.04 9.90 -12.27
N LEU A 297 -3.41 10.21 -13.40
CA LEU A 297 -3.85 9.71 -14.71
C LEU A 297 -3.53 8.22 -14.88
N ARG A 298 -2.35 7.78 -14.47
CA ARG A 298 -1.89 6.41 -14.64
C ARG A 298 -2.71 5.43 -13.81
N GLU A 299 -2.86 5.72 -12.51
CA GLU A 299 -3.66 4.91 -11.59
C GLU A 299 -5.15 4.97 -11.96
N GLY A 300 -5.64 6.17 -12.35
CA GLY A 300 -7.00 6.33 -12.82
C GLY A 300 -7.31 5.49 -14.06
N LEU A 301 -6.38 5.43 -15.03
CA LEU A 301 -6.50 4.59 -16.23
C LEU A 301 -6.56 3.10 -15.85
N ALA A 302 -5.67 2.65 -14.95
CA ALA A 302 -5.64 1.26 -14.49
C ALA A 302 -6.94 0.87 -13.78
N VAL A 303 -7.45 1.71 -12.87
CA VAL A 303 -8.73 1.49 -12.17
C VAL A 303 -9.91 1.49 -13.13
N MET A 304 -9.95 2.41 -14.09
CA MET A 304 -11.00 2.47 -15.11
C MET A 304 -11.02 1.20 -15.98
N VAL A 305 -9.87 0.75 -16.44
CA VAL A 305 -9.74 -0.47 -17.26
C VAL A 305 -10.07 -1.73 -16.47
N ALA A 306 -9.66 -1.80 -15.21
CA ALA A 306 -9.97 -2.91 -14.30
C ALA A 306 -11.45 -2.95 -13.89
N GLY A 307 -12.16 -1.83 -13.96
CA GLY A 307 -13.55 -1.72 -13.52
C GLY A 307 -13.74 -1.60 -12.03
N GLY A 308 -12.72 -1.13 -11.32
CA GLY A 308 -12.65 -0.95 -9.87
C GLY A 308 -11.21 -1.05 -9.37
N HIS A 309 -11.02 -0.87 -8.06
CA HIS A 309 -9.70 -1.07 -7.44
C HIS A 309 -9.65 -2.38 -6.66
N TYR A 310 -10.37 -2.50 -5.54
CA TYR A 310 -10.49 -3.76 -4.79
C TYR A 310 -11.80 -4.50 -5.08
N TRP A 311 -12.85 -3.76 -5.42
CA TRP A 311 -14.16 -4.32 -5.74
C TRP A 311 -14.61 -3.84 -7.11
N PRO A 312 -15.23 -4.72 -7.91
CA PRO A 312 -15.95 -4.28 -9.10
C PRO A 312 -17.02 -3.26 -8.70
N ALA A 313 -17.00 -2.10 -9.34
CA ALA A 313 -17.92 -1.04 -8.98
C ALA A 313 -18.27 -0.17 -10.19
N SER A 314 -19.47 0.44 -10.17
CA SER A 314 -19.71 1.62 -10.96
C SER A 314 -18.93 2.78 -10.35
N LEU A 315 -17.72 3.03 -10.85
CA LEU A 315 -16.81 4.05 -10.32
C LEU A 315 -17.49 5.42 -10.17
N PRO A 316 -18.24 5.94 -11.17
CA PRO A 316 -18.95 7.21 -11.02
C PRO A 316 -19.95 7.21 -9.87
N ARG A 317 -20.80 6.17 -9.75
CA ARG A 317 -21.80 6.11 -8.69
C ARG A 317 -21.18 6.03 -7.30
N LYS A 318 -20.10 5.28 -7.17
CA LYS A 318 -19.36 5.14 -5.91
C LYS A 318 -18.65 6.44 -5.54
N ALA A 319 -18.01 7.10 -6.50
CA ALA A 319 -17.36 8.40 -6.28
C ALA A 319 -18.36 9.53 -6.00
N ALA A 320 -19.60 9.44 -6.52
CA ALA A 320 -20.64 10.43 -6.26
C ALA A 320 -21.05 10.57 -4.77
N VAL A 321 -20.63 9.61 -3.93
CA VAL A 321 -20.80 9.69 -2.46
C VAL A 321 -19.87 10.71 -1.83
N LEU A 322 -18.69 10.97 -2.41
CA LEU A 322 -17.61 11.75 -1.80
C LEU A 322 -17.85 13.26 -1.73
N PRO A 323 -18.40 13.93 -2.77
CA PRO A 323 -18.58 15.39 -2.74
C PRO A 323 -19.35 15.86 -1.51
N GLY A 324 -18.76 16.83 -0.78
CA GLY A 324 -19.36 17.39 0.44
C GLY A 324 -19.09 16.61 1.72
N THR A 325 -18.33 15.50 1.65
CA THR A 325 -17.81 14.76 2.81
C THR A 325 -16.36 15.16 3.12
N GLU A 326 -15.88 14.84 4.32
CA GLU A 326 -14.48 15.01 4.71
C GLU A 326 -13.54 14.05 3.96
N ALA A 327 -14.09 13.01 3.32
CA ALA A 327 -13.34 12.02 2.59
C ALA A 327 -12.91 12.49 1.18
N TYR A 328 -13.61 13.49 0.61
CA TYR A 328 -13.28 14.02 -0.71
C TYR A 328 -11.90 14.67 -0.74
N ILE A 329 -11.09 14.34 -1.73
CA ILE A 329 -9.75 14.89 -1.95
C ILE A 329 -9.80 15.84 -3.15
N PRO A 330 -9.51 17.15 -3.00
CA PRO A 330 -9.43 18.06 -4.15
C PRO A 330 -8.41 17.57 -5.20
N LEU A 331 -8.77 17.64 -6.48
CA LEU A 331 -7.89 17.16 -7.57
C LEU A 331 -6.51 17.81 -7.56
N SER A 332 -6.43 19.09 -7.17
CA SER A 332 -5.17 19.80 -7.04
C SER A 332 -4.24 19.21 -5.98
N THR A 333 -4.82 18.64 -4.92
CA THR A 333 -4.09 17.95 -3.85
C THR A 333 -3.75 16.53 -4.27
N LEU A 334 -4.72 15.83 -4.87
CA LEU A 334 -4.56 14.44 -5.29
C LEU A 334 -3.47 14.25 -6.35
N VAL A 335 -3.31 15.21 -7.28
CA VAL A 335 -2.29 15.12 -8.32
C VAL A 335 -0.87 15.30 -7.79
N GLU A 336 -0.69 16.06 -6.71
CA GLU A 336 0.63 16.33 -6.12
C GLU A 336 1.11 15.20 -5.20
N ASP A 337 0.19 14.62 -4.39
CA ASP A 337 0.53 13.72 -3.29
C ASP A 337 -0.31 12.42 -3.29
N PHE A 338 -0.54 11.83 -4.46
CA PHE A 338 -1.46 10.70 -4.67
C PHE A 338 -1.37 9.61 -3.59
N TYR A 339 -0.18 9.10 -3.30
CA TYR A 339 0.02 7.99 -2.36
C TYR A 339 0.00 8.39 -0.88
N GLN A 340 -0.05 9.68 -0.56
CA GLN A 340 -0.10 10.18 0.82
C GLN A 340 -1.52 10.22 1.39
N HIS A 341 -2.53 10.15 0.52
CA HIS A 341 -3.94 10.19 0.89
C HIS A 341 -4.50 8.82 1.28
N GLN A 342 -5.77 8.82 1.69
CA GLN A 342 -6.49 7.57 1.94
C GLN A 342 -6.56 6.78 0.63
N HIS A 343 -5.90 5.63 0.65
CA HIS A 343 -5.56 4.86 -0.55
C HIS A 343 -6.77 4.57 -1.44
N GLU A 344 -7.87 4.06 -0.86
CA GLU A 344 -9.04 3.66 -1.65
C GLU A 344 -9.78 4.86 -2.26
N ILE A 345 -9.81 5.99 -1.54
CA ILE A 345 -10.46 7.20 -2.05
C ILE A 345 -9.66 7.76 -3.21
N ALA A 346 -8.33 7.83 -3.09
CA ALA A 346 -7.46 8.32 -4.16
C ALA A 346 -7.66 7.52 -5.47
N TYR A 347 -7.68 6.20 -5.39
CA TYR A 347 -7.89 5.33 -6.55
C TYR A 347 -9.32 5.43 -7.10
N LEU A 348 -10.34 5.54 -6.21
CA LEU A 348 -11.72 5.70 -6.63
C LEU A 348 -11.93 7.02 -7.38
N GLU A 349 -11.41 8.13 -6.85
CA GLU A 349 -11.51 9.44 -7.48
C GLU A 349 -10.78 9.46 -8.82
N ALA A 350 -9.57 8.93 -8.87
CA ALA A 350 -8.79 8.82 -10.11
C ALA A 350 -9.53 8.02 -11.18
N GLY A 351 -10.03 6.83 -10.84
CA GLY A 351 -10.78 6.00 -11.77
C GLY A 351 -12.07 6.66 -12.26
N ALA A 352 -12.83 7.31 -11.36
CA ALA A 352 -14.07 8.02 -11.74
C ALA A 352 -13.79 9.26 -12.60
N LEU A 353 -12.69 9.98 -12.31
CA LEU A 353 -12.24 11.10 -13.15
C LEU A 353 -11.90 10.61 -14.58
N LEU A 354 -11.17 9.50 -14.71
CA LEU A 354 -10.84 8.95 -16.03
C LEU A 354 -12.07 8.49 -16.81
N VAL A 355 -13.10 7.94 -16.13
CA VAL A 355 -14.40 7.65 -16.78
C VAL A 355 -15.05 8.94 -17.31
N TYR A 356 -15.06 10.01 -16.50
CA TYR A 356 -15.58 11.31 -16.92
C TYR A 356 -14.81 11.89 -18.11
N LEU A 357 -13.49 11.87 -18.07
CA LEU A 357 -12.63 12.36 -19.15
C LEU A 357 -12.85 11.55 -20.44
N GLU A 358 -12.95 10.23 -20.34
CA GLU A 358 -13.24 9.39 -21.49
C GLU A 358 -14.62 9.69 -22.09
N GLU A 359 -15.65 9.93 -21.29
CA GLU A 359 -16.97 10.35 -21.79
C GLU A 359 -16.89 11.71 -22.51
N ALA A 360 -16.06 12.64 -22.04
CA ALA A 360 -15.93 13.97 -22.59
C ALA A 360 -15.13 14.02 -23.91
N ILE A 361 -13.98 13.33 -23.97
CA ILE A 361 -13.01 13.42 -25.08
C ILE A 361 -12.71 12.09 -25.78
N GLY A 362 -13.30 10.99 -25.34
CA GLY A 362 -13.03 9.64 -25.84
C GLY A 362 -11.66 9.10 -25.43
N LEU A 363 -11.44 7.80 -25.65
CA LEU A 363 -10.18 7.14 -25.29
C LEU A 363 -8.97 7.77 -26.01
N GLN A 364 -9.10 8.15 -27.28
CA GLN A 364 -8.03 8.82 -28.03
C GLN A 364 -7.68 10.20 -27.45
N GLY A 365 -8.69 10.91 -26.91
CA GLY A 365 -8.48 12.16 -26.20
C GLY A 365 -7.71 11.95 -24.89
N VAL A 366 -8.07 10.91 -24.13
CA VAL A 366 -7.33 10.50 -22.91
C VAL A 366 -5.89 10.13 -23.25
N GLU A 367 -5.65 9.38 -24.31
CA GLU A 367 -4.30 9.06 -24.81
C GLU A 367 -3.50 10.32 -25.15
N SER A 368 -4.12 11.28 -25.84
CA SER A 368 -3.47 12.56 -26.16
C SER A 368 -3.15 13.38 -24.90
N LEU A 369 -4.08 13.41 -23.94
CA LEU A 369 -3.91 14.06 -22.64
C LEU A 369 -2.74 13.47 -21.85
N CYS A 370 -2.63 12.15 -21.76
CA CYS A 370 -1.50 11.46 -21.15
C CYS A 370 -0.18 11.88 -21.80
N ARG A 371 -0.10 11.83 -23.13
CA ARG A 371 1.13 12.15 -23.88
C ARG A 371 1.57 13.60 -23.67
N VAL A 372 0.64 14.55 -23.64
CA VAL A 372 0.95 15.95 -23.36
C VAL A 372 1.41 16.13 -21.92
N ALA A 373 0.75 15.48 -20.97
CA ALA A 373 1.10 15.55 -19.56
C ALA A 373 2.44 14.85 -19.22
N SER A 374 2.94 13.92 -20.08
CA SER A 374 4.22 13.23 -19.92
C SER A 374 5.43 14.03 -20.43
N SER A 375 5.24 15.05 -21.23
CA SER A 375 6.28 15.67 -22.05
C SER A 375 7.02 16.85 -21.42
N ASP A 376 6.82 17.16 -20.12
CA ASP A 376 7.24 18.43 -19.50
C ASP A 376 7.91 18.22 -18.15
N GLU A 377 8.87 19.12 -17.80
CA GLU A 377 9.59 19.14 -16.52
C GLU A 377 8.87 19.91 -15.40
N ARG A 378 7.66 20.42 -15.65
CA ARG A 378 6.84 21.12 -14.65
C ARG A 378 6.33 20.18 -13.57
N SER A 379 5.71 20.73 -12.50
CA SER A 379 5.01 19.92 -11.50
C SER A 379 3.87 19.09 -12.12
N ASP A 380 3.51 17.96 -11.51
CA ASP A 380 2.43 17.11 -11.99
C ASP A 380 1.12 17.86 -12.15
N ARG A 381 0.82 18.78 -11.24
CA ARG A 381 -0.34 19.67 -11.30
C ARG A 381 -0.32 20.59 -12.53
N ASP A 382 0.82 21.24 -12.80
CA ASP A 382 0.94 22.16 -13.93
C ASP A 382 0.92 21.40 -15.25
N ARG A 383 1.53 20.22 -15.32
CA ARG A 383 1.49 19.34 -16.49
C ARG A 383 0.07 18.91 -16.80
N LEU A 384 -0.66 18.42 -15.79
CA LEU A 384 -2.04 17.99 -15.96
C LEU A 384 -2.93 19.16 -16.38
N SER A 385 -2.84 20.32 -15.69
CA SER A 385 -3.64 21.48 -16.02
C SER A 385 -3.42 21.96 -17.46
N ALA A 386 -2.17 22.01 -17.91
CA ALA A 386 -1.84 22.39 -19.29
C ALA A 386 -2.39 21.37 -20.31
N ALA A 387 -2.28 20.07 -20.04
CA ALA A 387 -2.81 19.03 -20.91
C ALA A 387 -4.36 19.09 -21.03
N LEU A 388 -5.05 19.43 -19.94
CA LEU A 388 -6.50 19.62 -19.93
C LEU A 388 -6.91 20.83 -20.77
N VAL A 389 -6.20 21.96 -20.64
CA VAL A 389 -6.43 23.15 -21.47
C VAL A 389 -6.21 22.86 -22.96
N GLU A 390 -5.12 22.15 -23.30
CA GLU A 390 -4.83 21.75 -24.69
C GLU A 390 -5.91 20.82 -25.26
N SER A 391 -6.49 19.97 -24.40
CA SER A 391 -7.61 19.10 -24.78
C SER A 391 -8.96 19.81 -24.89
N GLY A 392 -9.02 21.11 -24.62
CA GLY A 392 -10.23 21.94 -24.69
C GLY A 392 -11.19 21.77 -23.52
N LEU A 393 -10.76 21.18 -22.41
CA LEU A 393 -11.59 20.91 -21.22
C LEU A 393 -11.54 22.06 -20.19
N GLY A 394 -10.61 23.02 -20.34
CA GLY A 394 -10.32 24.05 -19.34
C GLY A 394 -9.17 23.66 -18.43
N ASP A 395 -8.92 24.48 -17.40
CA ASP A 395 -7.87 24.19 -16.43
C ASP A 395 -8.31 23.14 -15.40
N LEU A 396 -7.41 22.71 -14.51
CA LEU A 396 -7.69 21.67 -13.50
C LEU A 396 -8.86 22.06 -12.58
N VAL A 397 -9.01 23.36 -12.26
CA VAL A 397 -10.10 23.84 -11.38
C VAL A 397 -11.44 23.79 -12.11
N GLU A 398 -11.49 24.17 -13.39
CA GLU A 398 -12.68 24.11 -14.22
C GLU A 398 -13.12 22.66 -14.42
N VAL A 399 -12.18 21.76 -14.73
CA VAL A 399 -12.44 20.31 -14.87
C VAL A 399 -12.97 19.71 -13.56
N GLU A 400 -12.39 20.06 -12.41
CA GLU A 400 -12.87 19.60 -11.11
C GLU A 400 -14.32 20.03 -10.84
N GLN A 401 -14.67 21.29 -11.14
CA GLN A 401 -16.03 21.80 -10.98
C GLN A 401 -17.03 21.08 -11.90
N ASP A 402 -16.64 20.80 -13.13
CA ASP A 402 -17.48 20.11 -14.10
C ASP A 402 -17.68 18.64 -13.72
N TRP A 403 -16.61 17.98 -13.29
CA TRP A 403 -16.64 16.62 -12.76
C TRP A 403 -17.53 16.50 -11.52
N LEU A 404 -17.40 17.43 -10.54
CA LEU A 404 -18.26 17.46 -9.36
C LEU A 404 -19.74 17.67 -9.70
N ARG A 405 -20.04 18.50 -10.72
CA ARG A 405 -21.42 18.65 -11.22
C ARG A 405 -21.94 17.36 -11.86
N TRP A 406 -21.09 16.69 -12.62
CA TRP A 406 -21.41 15.40 -13.25
C TRP A 406 -21.67 14.32 -12.19
N LEU A 407 -20.80 14.19 -11.15
CA LEU A 407 -21.03 13.29 -10.03
C LEU A 407 -22.33 13.62 -9.26
N GLY A 408 -22.60 14.90 -9.00
CA GLY A 408 -23.79 15.36 -8.31
C GLY A 408 -25.12 14.99 -9.00
N ALA A 409 -25.10 14.78 -10.32
CA ALA A 409 -26.27 14.34 -11.07
C ALA A 409 -26.61 12.84 -10.86
N LEU A 410 -25.72 12.05 -10.25
CA LEU A 410 -25.93 10.61 -10.06
C LEU A 410 -26.75 10.25 -8.81
N HIS A 411 -26.94 11.17 -7.89
CA HIS A 411 -27.78 11.04 -6.69
C HIS A 411 -27.56 9.72 -5.94
N PRO A 412 -26.43 9.52 -5.23
CA PRO A 412 -26.17 8.31 -4.49
C PRO A 412 -27.18 8.09 -3.37
N THR A 413 -27.46 6.83 -3.04
CA THR A 413 -28.36 6.44 -1.95
C THR A 413 -27.62 6.38 -0.61
N SER A 414 -28.37 6.42 0.51
CA SER A 414 -27.79 6.24 1.84
C SER A 414 -27.11 4.88 2.02
N LEU A 415 -27.60 3.83 1.35
CA LEU A 415 -26.99 2.51 1.38
C LEU A 415 -25.62 2.51 0.67
N GLU A 416 -25.47 3.22 -0.45
CA GLU A 416 -24.19 3.37 -1.15
C GLU A 416 -23.19 4.16 -0.29
N THR A 417 -23.65 5.16 0.45
CA THR A 417 -22.82 5.91 1.41
C THR A 417 -22.33 5.00 2.54
N GLU A 418 -23.24 4.26 3.18
CA GLU A 418 -22.89 3.33 4.26
C GLU A 418 -21.94 2.23 3.77
N ALA A 419 -22.14 1.73 2.56
CA ALA A 419 -21.27 0.72 1.97
C ALA A 419 -19.84 1.24 1.75
N LEU A 420 -19.69 2.46 1.19
CA LEU A 420 -18.38 3.07 0.97
C LEU A 420 -17.66 3.34 2.31
N ASP A 421 -18.34 3.90 3.31
CA ASP A 421 -17.76 4.12 4.63
C ASP A 421 -17.22 2.83 5.24
N LEU A 422 -17.96 1.73 5.05
CA LEU A 422 -17.57 0.44 5.60
C LEU A 422 -16.42 -0.21 4.79
N GLU A 423 -16.35 0.00 3.49
CA GLU A 423 -15.22 -0.42 2.66
C GLU A 423 -13.94 0.33 3.05
N ILE A 424 -14.01 1.65 3.23
CA ILE A 424 -12.88 2.45 3.73
C ILE A 424 -12.40 1.92 5.07
N ARG A 425 -13.33 1.70 5.99
CA ARG A 425 -13.03 1.15 7.32
C ARG A 425 -12.43 -0.25 7.27
N TYR A 426 -12.88 -1.10 6.32
CA TYR A 426 -12.30 -2.40 6.07
C TYR A 426 -10.81 -2.26 5.70
N LEU A 427 -10.50 -1.40 4.72
CA LEU A 427 -9.13 -1.20 4.24
C LEU A 427 -8.22 -0.60 5.31
N GLU A 428 -8.70 0.34 6.11
CA GLU A 428 -7.96 0.86 7.26
C GLU A 428 -7.65 -0.23 8.29
N THR A 429 -8.61 -1.10 8.56
CA THR A 429 -8.45 -2.23 9.48
C THR A 429 -7.45 -3.25 8.91
N MET A 430 -7.54 -3.56 7.62
CA MET A 430 -6.59 -4.40 6.91
C MET A 430 -5.16 -3.81 6.98
N ARG A 431 -5.00 -2.51 6.75
CA ARG A 431 -3.69 -1.83 6.87
C ARG A 431 -3.17 -1.84 8.30
N ALA A 432 -4.04 -1.74 9.32
CA ALA A 432 -3.65 -1.89 10.72
C ALA A 432 -3.13 -3.29 11.01
N TYR A 433 -3.81 -4.33 10.50
CA TYR A 433 -3.34 -5.71 10.56
C TYR A 433 -1.97 -5.87 9.89
N GLN A 434 -1.80 -5.38 8.66
CA GLN A 434 -0.54 -5.48 7.92
C GLN A 434 0.64 -4.83 8.66
N ARG A 435 0.43 -3.66 9.28
CA ARG A 435 1.48 -3.00 10.07
C ARG A 435 1.97 -3.85 11.25
N GLN A 436 1.11 -4.64 11.83
CA GLN A 436 1.40 -5.37 13.06
C GLN A 436 1.84 -6.82 12.79
N TYR A 437 1.19 -7.51 11.88
CA TYR A 437 1.34 -8.95 11.67
C TYR A 437 1.91 -9.32 10.29
N ASP A 438 1.65 -8.53 9.26
CA ASP A 438 2.05 -8.85 7.88
C ASP A 438 2.88 -7.72 7.27
N ARG A 439 4.13 -7.65 7.69
CA ARG A 439 5.03 -6.55 7.28
C ARG A 439 5.40 -6.60 5.80
N VAL A 440 5.40 -7.77 5.18
CA VAL A 440 5.69 -7.93 3.75
C VAL A 440 4.59 -7.31 2.91
N ALA A 441 3.34 -7.49 3.30
CA ALA A 441 2.20 -6.87 2.63
C ALA A 441 1.90 -5.43 3.10
N ASN A 442 2.63 -4.89 4.09
CA ASN A 442 2.40 -3.53 4.55
C ASN A 442 2.77 -2.50 3.48
N PHE A 443 1.77 -1.84 2.91
CA PHE A 443 1.90 -0.91 1.79
C PHE A 443 2.94 0.20 2.02
N ARG A 444 3.00 0.80 3.20
CA ARG A 444 3.95 1.90 3.50
C ARG A 444 5.37 1.45 3.78
N LYS A 445 5.54 0.22 4.26
CA LYS A 445 6.83 -0.33 4.70
C LYS A 445 7.23 -1.57 3.92
N GLY A 446 6.41 -2.01 2.98
CA GLY A 446 6.65 -3.16 2.14
C GLY A 446 7.93 -3.01 1.33
N ILE A 447 8.69 -4.08 1.24
CA ILE A 447 9.87 -4.14 0.40
C ILE A 447 9.46 -4.62 -0.97
N LEU A 448 9.81 -3.85 -1.97
CA LEU A 448 9.65 -4.23 -3.37
C LEU A 448 10.91 -4.97 -3.80
N PHE A 449 10.87 -6.30 -3.76
CA PHE A 449 11.90 -7.11 -4.39
C PHE A 449 11.63 -7.18 -5.89
N SER A 450 12.69 -7.16 -6.69
CA SER A 450 12.57 -7.56 -8.10
C SER A 450 12.42 -9.08 -8.17
N PRO A 451 11.24 -9.63 -8.53
CA PRO A 451 11.07 -11.08 -8.63
C PRO A 451 11.96 -11.68 -9.71
N ALA A 452 12.25 -10.93 -10.79
CA ALA A 452 13.17 -11.36 -11.82
C ALA A 452 14.61 -11.51 -11.29
N ALA A 453 15.10 -10.56 -10.50
CA ALA A 453 16.42 -10.64 -9.86
C ALA A 453 16.46 -11.75 -8.80
N ALA A 454 15.39 -11.92 -8.02
CA ALA A 454 15.28 -12.99 -7.04
C ALA A 454 15.29 -14.38 -7.70
N MET A 455 14.54 -14.56 -8.79
CA MET A 455 14.54 -15.79 -9.58
C MET A 455 15.94 -16.09 -10.16
N GLN A 456 16.64 -15.08 -10.67
CA GLN A 456 18.01 -15.23 -11.18
C GLN A 456 19.00 -15.62 -10.06
N ALA A 457 18.80 -15.10 -8.86
CA ALA A 457 19.61 -15.40 -7.67
C ALA A 457 19.13 -16.65 -6.91
N GLU A 458 18.10 -17.35 -7.39
CA GLU A 458 17.47 -18.50 -6.72
C GLU A 458 16.92 -18.18 -5.31
N ILE A 459 16.59 -16.92 -5.04
CA ILE A 459 15.99 -16.47 -3.79
C ILE A 459 14.49 -16.77 -3.81
N THR A 460 14.00 -17.51 -2.84
CA THR A 460 12.58 -17.89 -2.71
C THR A 460 11.95 -17.48 -1.39
N ALA A 461 12.75 -17.44 -0.34
CA ALA A 461 12.28 -17.27 1.04
C ALA A 461 11.49 -15.96 1.27
N ASP A 462 11.81 -14.89 0.54
CA ASP A 462 11.12 -13.59 0.64
C ASP A 462 9.67 -13.62 0.13
N PHE A 463 9.28 -14.69 -0.59
CA PHE A 463 8.01 -14.77 -1.32
C PHE A 463 7.10 -15.92 -0.88
N VAL A 464 7.52 -16.76 0.08
CA VAL A 464 6.74 -17.93 0.52
C VAL A 464 6.54 -17.99 2.04
N ARG A 465 6.98 -16.97 2.78
CA ARG A 465 6.88 -16.96 4.25
C ARG A 465 5.76 -16.07 4.70
N ASP A 466 4.65 -16.69 4.95
CA ASP A 466 3.44 -16.05 5.46
C ASP A 466 3.45 -16.00 7.00
N PRO A 467 2.72 -15.04 7.60
CA PRO A 467 2.46 -15.07 9.03
C PRO A 467 1.82 -16.40 9.44
N ASP A 468 2.46 -17.16 10.34
CA ASP A 468 2.06 -18.51 10.77
C ASP A 468 1.55 -18.57 12.22
N ALA A 469 1.61 -17.46 12.94
CA ALA A 469 1.06 -17.34 14.28
C ALA A 469 -0.47 -17.50 14.26
N SER A 470 -1.02 -18.26 15.23
CA SER A 470 -2.47 -18.50 15.32
C SER A 470 -3.30 -17.22 15.34
N GLU A 471 -2.78 -16.17 15.96
CA GLU A 471 -3.37 -14.84 16.05
C GLU A 471 -3.45 -14.17 14.67
N ALA A 472 -2.37 -14.22 13.91
CA ALA A 472 -2.35 -13.67 12.55
C ALA A 472 -3.34 -14.38 11.64
N ILE A 473 -3.33 -15.71 11.65
CA ILE A 473 -4.26 -16.54 10.87
C ILE A 473 -5.71 -16.22 11.24
N ALA A 474 -6.03 -16.10 12.54
CA ALA A 474 -7.38 -15.80 12.99
C ALA A 474 -7.87 -14.44 12.49
N LEU A 475 -7.02 -13.40 12.53
CA LEU A 475 -7.35 -12.07 12.03
C LEU A 475 -7.53 -12.04 10.51
N GLU A 476 -6.70 -12.77 9.75
CA GLU A 476 -6.86 -12.91 8.30
C GLU A 476 -8.20 -13.58 7.93
N LEU A 477 -8.58 -14.63 8.65
CA LEU A 477 -9.87 -15.30 8.44
C LEU A 477 -11.06 -14.38 8.73
N LEU A 478 -10.97 -13.57 9.78
CA LEU A 478 -12.01 -12.58 10.12
C LEU A 478 -12.09 -11.46 9.09
N LEU A 479 -10.95 -10.93 8.64
CA LEU A 479 -10.91 -9.95 7.54
C LEU A 479 -11.55 -10.53 6.28
N ARG A 480 -11.19 -11.75 5.90
CA ARG A 480 -11.80 -12.42 4.75
C ARG A 480 -13.30 -12.61 4.90
N LEU A 481 -13.75 -13.00 6.08
CA LEU A 481 -15.18 -13.15 6.36
C LEU A 481 -15.91 -11.79 6.30
N ALA A 482 -15.31 -10.72 6.83
CA ALA A 482 -15.87 -9.36 6.75
C ALA A 482 -15.99 -8.90 5.29
N GLN A 483 -14.98 -9.15 4.48
CA GLN A 483 -14.98 -8.87 3.05
C GLN A 483 -16.11 -9.62 2.31
N GLU A 484 -16.31 -10.92 2.62
CA GLU A 484 -17.41 -11.69 2.04
C GLU A 484 -18.79 -11.14 2.43
N LYS A 485 -18.93 -10.60 3.65
CA LYS A 485 -20.17 -9.92 4.08
C LYS A 485 -20.39 -8.61 3.35
N LEU A 486 -19.34 -7.80 3.18
CA LEU A 486 -19.38 -6.57 2.37
C LEU A 486 -19.84 -6.85 0.93
N ARG A 487 -19.23 -7.83 0.27
CA ARG A 487 -19.62 -8.25 -1.10
C ARG A 487 -21.09 -8.68 -1.22
N ARG A 488 -21.66 -9.21 -0.13
CA ARG A 488 -23.07 -9.61 -0.06
C ARG A 488 -24.00 -8.51 0.45
N GLN A 489 -23.47 -7.30 0.68
CA GLN A 489 -24.20 -6.17 1.27
C GLN A 489 -24.79 -6.46 2.67
N ASP A 490 -24.23 -7.40 3.40
CA ASP A 490 -24.53 -7.65 4.81
C ASP A 490 -23.71 -6.70 5.68
N LEU A 491 -24.03 -5.40 5.59
CA LEU A 491 -23.23 -4.31 6.19
C LEU A 491 -23.18 -4.42 7.71
N THR A 492 -24.28 -4.80 8.35
CA THR A 492 -24.35 -5.00 9.81
C THR A 492 -23.36 -6.06 10.29
N ARG A 493 -23.32 -7.20 9.62
CA ARG A 493 -22.41 -8.29 9.99
C ARG A 493 -20.95 -7.92 9.67
N ALA A 494 -20.70 -7.30 8.54
CA ALA A 494 -19.38 -6.80 8.18
C ALA A 494 -18.85 -5.80 9.22
N SER A 495 -19.68 -4.84 9.64
CA SER A 495 -19.32 -3.86 10.68
C SER A 495 -18.98 -4.53 12.02
N ALA A 496 -19.75 -5.53 12.45
CA ALA A 496 -19.48 -6.27 13.68
C ALA A 496 -18.12 -6.99 13.61
N LEU A 497 -17.84 -7.68 12.51
CA LEU A 497 -16.57 -8.39 12.29
C LEU A 497 -15.37 -7.44 12.30
N LEU A 498 -15.50 -6.28 11.67
CA LEU A 498 -14.44 -5.26 11.68
C LEU A 498 -14.19 -4.68 13.08
N ASN A 499 -15.23 -4.55 13.90
CA ASN A 499 -15.07 -4.16 15.31
C ASN A 499 -14.28 -5.21 16.09
N ASP A 500 -14.60 -6.50 15.90
CA ASP A 500 -13.90 -7.61 16.55
C ASP A 500 -12.43 -7.64 16.14
N VAL A 501 -12.11 -7.46 14.85
CA VAL A 501 -10.71 -7.37 14.37
C VAL A 501 -9.99 -6.17 14.98
N ARG A 502 -10.61 -4.98 14.98
CA ARG A 502 -9.98 -3.77 15.55
C ARG A 502 -9.73 -3.92 17.05
N GLY A 503 -10.68 -4.45 17.79
CA GLY A 503 -10.48 -4.75 19.21
C GLY A 503 -9.35 -5.74 19.45
N ALA A 504 -9.24 -6.78 18.63
CA ALA A 504 -8.15 -7.76 18.72
C ALA A 504 -6.78 -7.16 18.35
N LEU A 505 -6.71 -6.16 17.47
CA LEU A 505 -5.47 -5.45 17.14
C LEU A 505 -4.98 -4.53 18.28
N GLU A 506 -5.88 -4.05 19.13
CA GLU A 506 -5.53 -3.18 20.27
C GLU A 506 -5.02 -3.95 21.48
N TYR A 507 -5.40 -5.23 21.63
CA TYR A 507 -5.12 -6.03 22.82
C TYR A 507 -4.52 -7.39 22.48
N SER A 508 -3.65 -7.89 23.34
CA SER A 508 -3.17 -9.28 23.27
C SER A 508 -4.26 -10.26 23.71
N PRO A 509 -4.28 -11.52 23.19
CA PRO A 509 -5.20 -12.55 23.65
C PRO A 509 -5.13 -12.79 25.17
N PRO A 510 -6.22 -13.22 25.84
CA PRO A 510 -7.49 -13.65 25.21
C PRO A 510 -8.29 -12.45 24.71
N TRP A 511 -8.90 -12.63 23.53
CA TRP A 511 -9.78 -11.66 22.90
C TRP A 511 -11.23 -11.86 23.32
N ASP A 512 -12.11 -10.99 22.88
CA ASP A 512 -13.54 -11.10 23.11
C ASP A 512 -14.29 -11.55 21.83
N GLY A 513 -15.52 -12.05 22.01
CA GLY A 513 -16.46 -12.29 20.94
C GLY A 513 -15.93 -13.25 19.87
N MET A 514 -16.20 -12.93 18.61
CA MET A 514 -15.90 -13.79 17.47
C MET A 514 -14.38 -13.91 17.21
N ALA A 515 -13.57 -12.91 17.59
CA ALA A 515 -12.13 -12.98 17.45
C ALA A 515 -11.54 -14.11 18.31
N GLN A 516 -12.03 -14.28 19.55
CA GLN A 516 -11.60 -15.38 20.41
C GLN A 516 -12.09 -16.73 19.86
N ASP A 517 -13.34 -16.83 19.40
CA ASP A 517 -13.88 -18.05 18.84
C ASP A 517 -13.07 -18.54 17.63
N VAL A 518 -12.76 -17.64 16.70
CA VAL A 518 -11.94 -17.98 15.51
C VAL A 518 -10.52 -18.34 15.91
N LEU A 519 -9.92 -17.66 16.90
CA LEU A 519 -8.60 -18.02 17.42
C LEU A 519 -8.57 -19.45 17.99
N GLU A 520 -9.57 -19.84 18.75
CA GLU A 520 -9.67 -21.20 19.30
C GLU A 520 -9.86 -22.24 18.18
N VAL A 521 -10.66 -21.93 17.17
CA VAL A 521 -10.84 -22.78 15.97
C VAL A 521 -9.53 -22.93 15.21
N VAL A 522 -8.77 -21.85 15.04
CA VAL A 522 -7.45 -21.89 14.38
C VAL A 522 -6.49 -22.77 15.18
N LYS A 523 -6.35 -22.55 16.49
CA LYS A 523 -5.49 -23.38 17.36
C LYS A 523 -5.85 -24.85 17.31
N ALA A 524 -7.15 -25.17 17.37
CA ALA A 524 -7.63 -26.55 17.28
C ALA A 524 -7.33 -27.19 15.90
N SER A 525 -7.43 -26.43 14.81
CA SER A 525 -7.11 -26.87 13.45
C SER A 525 -5.61 -27.13 13.28
N LEU A 526 -4.77 -26.18 13.70
CA LEU A 526 -3.32 -26.30 13.64
C LEU A 526 -2.79 -27.48 14.47
N ALA A 527 -3.35 -27.73 15.65
CA ALA A 527 -3.01 -28.87 16.49
C ALA A 527 -3.31 -30.24 15.81
N ARG A 528 -4.18 -30.25 14.79
CA ARG A 528 -4.52 -31.43 13.99
C ARG A 528 -3.74 -31.51 12.66
N GLY A 529 -2.83 -30.55 12.39
CA GLY A 529 -2.06 -30.47 11.16
C GLY A 529 -2.78 -29.80 9.99
N TYR A 530 -3.86 -29.06 10.25
CA TYR A 530 -4.60 -28.32 9.23
C TYR A 530 -4.41 -26.83 9.38
N GLU A 531 -4.08 -26.14 8.30
CA GLU A 531 -3.92 -24.70 8.28
C GLU A 531 -5.16 -24.02 7.67
N PRO A 532 -6.01 -23.36 8.48
CA PRO A 532 -7.21 -22.70 7.96
C PRO A 532 -6.85 -21.52 7.04
N TYR A 533 -7.56 -21.41 5.91
CA TYR A 533 -7.43 -20.27 5.01
C TYR A 533 -8.76 -19.56 4.71
N ARG A 534 -9.90 -20.19 5.10
CA ARG A 534 -11.24 -19.60 4.98
C ARG A 534 -12.19 -20.23 5.98
N VAL A 535 -13.06 -19.41 6.57
CA VAL A 535 -14.14 -19.87 7.44
C VAL A 535 -15.48 -19.35 6.95
N LEU A 536 -16.52 -20.18 7.10
CA LEU A 536 -17.91 -19.80 6.85
C LEU A 536 -18.72 -20.04 8.10
N ASP A 537 -19.34 -18.99 8.61
CA ASP A 537 -20.29 -19.06 9.71
C ASP A 537 -21.56 -19.82 9.28
N LYS A 538 -21.93 -20.84 10.03
CA LYS A 538 -23.11 -21.69 9.82
C LYS A 538 -24.01 -21.70 11.06
N PRO A 539 -24.60 -20.55 11.43
CA PRO A 539 -25.33 -20.41 12.69
C PRO A 539 -26.52 -21.40 12.80
N ALA A 540 -27.16 -21.72 11.70
CA ALA A 540 -28.26 -22.73 11.68
C ALA A 540 -27.79 -24.15 12.05
N GLN A 541 -26.47 -24.42 11.95
CA GLN A 541 -25.85 -25.71 12.30
C GLN A 541 -25.03 -25.61 13.59
N GLY A 542 -24.98 -24.45 14.23
CA GLY A 542 -24.26 -24.23 15.48
C GLY A 542 -22.74 -24.31 15.38
N GLY A 543 -22.15 -23.96 14.22
CA GLY A 543 -20.71 -24.09 14.05
C GLY A 543 -20.14 -23.38 12.81
N TRP A 544 -18.91 -23.75 12.47
CA TRP A 544 -18.14 -23.18 11.37
C TRP A 544 -17.73 -24.27 10.36
N LEU A 545 -17.91 -23.98 9.08
CA LEU A 545 -17.26 -24.73 8.01
C LEU A 545 -15.89 -24.09 7.76
N ILE A 546 -14.83 -24.88 7.83
CA ILE A 546 -13.45 -24.45 7.69
C ILE A 546 -12.90 -25.03 6.40
N TYR A 547 -12.28 -24.19 5.59
CA TYR A 547 -11.42 -24.62 4.50
C TYR A 547 -9.98 -24.49 4.97
N ALA A 548 -9.23 -25.57 4.86
CA ALA A 548 -7.87 -25.66 5.37
C ALA A 548 -6.94 -26.39 4.40
N LEU A 549 -5.65 -26.09 4.48
CA LEU A 549 -4.58 -26.83 3.83
C LEU A 549 -4.11 -27.95 4.76
N ASP A 550 -3.86 -29.12 4.19
CA ASP A 550 -3.32 -30.26 4.91
C ASP A 550 -1.80 -30.17 4.97
N ARG A 551 -1.22 -29.92 6.14
CA ARG A 551 0.22 -29.75 6.31
C ARG A 551 1.04 -31.02 6.00
N ALA A 552 0.42 -32.19 6.07
CA ALA A 552 1.04 -33.47 5.77
C ALA A 552 0.98 -33.82 4.26
N ASP A 553 -0.02 -33.26 3.55
CA ASP A 553 -0.27 -33.48 2.11
C ASP A 553 -0.37 -32.11 1.41
N TRP A 554 0.62 -31.27 1.64
CA TRP A 554 0.65 -29.89 1.13
C TRP A 554 0.79 -29.83 -0.41
N PRO A 555 0.04 -28.98 -1.14
CA PRO A 555 -0.96 -27.98 -0.70
C PRO A 555 -2.42 -28.50 -0.83
N ALA A 556 -2.71 -29.73 -0.47
CA ALA A 556 -4.04 -30.29 -0.58
C ALA A 556 -5.05 -29.57 0.31
N GLN A 557 -6.19 -29.22 -0.28
CA GLN A 557 -7.30 -28.54 0.41
C GLN A 557 -8.23 -29.53 1.07
N ARG A 558 -8.70 -29.22 2.27
CA ARG A 558 -9.65 -30.02 3.05
C ARG A 558 -10.79 -29.15 3.58
N GLN A 559 -11.94 -29.76 3.79
CA GLN A 559 -13.06 -29.15 4.50
C GLN A 559 -13.18 -29.79 5.89
N LEU A 560 -13.26 -28.97 6.92
CA LEU A 560 -13.39 -29.37 8.30
C LEU A 560 -14.64 -28.74 8.90
N TRP A 561 -15.12 -29.30 9.98
CA TRP A 561 -16.22 -28.76 10.75
C TRP A 561 -15.77 -28.41 12.17
N ALA A 562 -16.08 -27.21 12.64
CA ALA A 562 -15.85 -26.79 14.01
C ALA A 562 -17.18 -26.48 14.71
N ALA A 563 -17.36 -27.02 15.92
CA ALA A 563 -18.49 -26.70 16.76
C ALA A 563 -18.07 -26.73 18.24
N PRO A 564 -18.72 -25.95 19.12
CA PRO A 564 -18.44 -25.99 20.54
C PRO A 564 -18.95 -27.32 21.14
N ASP A 565 -18.18 -27.90 22.09
CA ASP A 565 -18.61 -29.03 22.90
C ASP A 565 -19.57 -28.56 24.01
N GLU A 566 -20.04 -29.52 24.84
CA GLU A 566 -20.94 -29.24 25.98
C GLU A 566 -20.33 -28.25 27.02
N ARG A 567 -19.02 -28.03 26.97
CA ARG A 567 -18.28 -27.08 27.83
C ARG A 567 -17.95 -25.77 27.13
N GLY A 568 -18.48 -25.59 25.92
CA GLY A 568 -18.22 -24.39 25.11
C GLY A 568 -16.83 -24.33 24.45
N ARG A 569 -16.05 -25.43 24.45
CA ARG A 569 -14.72 -25.48 23.80
C ARG A 569 -14.90 -25.87 22.33
N TRP A 570 -14.22 -25.16 21.45
CA TRP A 570 -14.26 -25.46 20.03
C TRP A 570 -13.56 -26.77 19.68
N ILE A 571 -14.26 -27.66 19.04
CA ILE A 571 -13.76 -28.94 18.55
C ILE A 571 -13.83 -28.96 17.04
N VAL A 572 -12.66 -29.21 16.42
CA VAL A 572 -12.54 -29.39 14.97
C VAL A 572 -12.61 -30.88 14.66
N THR A 573 -13.52 -31.27 13.76
CA THR A 573 -13.63 -32.63 13.25
C THR A 573 -13.03 -32.76 11.87
N GLY A 574 -12.48 -33.95 11.55
CA GLY A 574 -11.67 -34.19 10.36
C GLY A 574 -12.41 -34.03 9.03
N PRO A 575 -11.67 -34.23 7.88
CA PRO A 575 -12.25 -34.01 6.57
C PRO A 575 -13.57 -34.76 6.38
N GLN A 576 -14.57 -34.03 5.89
CA GLN A 576 -15.86 -34.62 5.48
C GLN A 576 -15.78 -35.03 4.01
#